data_164e441a0d893fcb7df8354214eae2f2
#
_entry.id   164e441a0d893fcb7df8354214eae2f2
#
_cell.length_a   1.000
_cell.length_b   1.000
_cell.length_c   1.000
_cell.angle_alpha   90.00
_cell.angle_beta   90.00
_cell.angle_gamma   90.00
#
_symmetry.space_group_name_H-M   'P 1'
#
loop_
_entity.id
_entity.type
_entity.pdbx_description
1 polymer ?
#
loop_
_entity_poly.entity_id
_entity_poly.type
_entity_poly.pdbx_seq_one_letter_code
_entity_poly.pdbx_strand_id
1 'polypeptide(L)'
;GMLWATYRADPWTKKTIANGLNPELAAKAGNALQKYVMENTRLGIPMFLAEEAPHGHMAIGTTVFPTGIGMAATWSPELVKEVGQVIAKEIRSQGGHISYGPVLDLTRDPRWSRVEETFGEDPVLSGTLGAAMVDGLINGNISRKNSTIATLKHFLAYAVPEGGQNGNQALVGMRELHENFLPPFKKAIDAGALSVMTSYNSIDGIPCTANSYLLNQLLRNEWKFRGFVVSDLYSIEGIYESHYTASSIEDAAIQAVSAGVDVDLGGEAYTNIYRAVKEKRLSEAIIDEVVCRVLRLKFEMGLFENPYVDPQIAIERVRNANHIANARRMAQASVTLLKNRHDILPLSKNIRKVAVIGPNADNCYNMLGDYTAPQKDENIKTVLDGIISKLSLSRVEYVRGCAIRDTTNNEIAKAVEAANRADVVIAVVGGSSARDFKTTYKETGAAIADKSQIS
;
A
#
# COMPACT_ATOMS: atom_id res chain seq x y z
N GLY A 1 8.47 -21.22 0.24
CA GLY A 1 7.97 -20.22 1.16
C GLY A 1 7.98 -18.83 0.59
N MET A 2 7.41 -17.94 1.35
CA MET A 2 7.36 -16.50 1.08
C MET A 2 7.74 -15.77 2.36
N LEU A 3 8.48 -14.67 2.24
CA LEU A 3 8.77 -13.77 3.34
C LEU A 3 8.19 -12.39 3.00
N TRP A 4 7.54 -11.76 3.97
CA TRP A 4 6.92 -10.45 3.78
C TRP A 4 7.69 -9.36 4.53
N ALA A 5 7.71 -8.16 3.95
CA ALA A 5 8.24 -6.94 4.56
C ALA A 5 9.70 -7.05 5.02
N THR A 6 10.52 -7.78 4.25
CA THR A 6 11.94 -7.96 4.55
C THR A 6 12.70 -6.63 4.58
N TYR A 7 12.32 -5.70 3.71
CA TYR A 7 12.96 -4.38 3.55
C TYR A 7 12.16 -3.24 4.16
N ARG A 8 10.95 -3.52 4.63
CA ARG A 8 10.04 -2.54 5.21
C ARG A 8 10.70 -1.78 6.35
N ALA A 9 10.58 -0.47 6.32
CA ALA A 9 11.04 0.41 7.38
C ALA A 9 9.95 1.43 7.72
N ASP A 10 9.49 1.42 8.96
CA ASP A 10 8.48 2.32 9.50
C ASP A 10 8.50 2.30 11.04
N PRO A 11 7.69 3.13 11.70
CA PRO A 11 7.54 3.10 13.16
C PRO A 11 7.11 1.75 13.73
N TRP A 12 6.31 0.97 13.00
CA TRP A 12 5.86 -0.35 13.42
C TRP A 12 7.01 -1.36 13.46
N THR A 13 7.85 -1.38 12.44
CA THR A 13 9.05 -2.25 12.40
C THR A 13 10.19 -1.70 13.25
N LYS A 14 10.08 -0.46 13.76
CA LYS A 14 11.13 0.29 14.48
C LYS A 14 12.42 0.45 13.67
N LYS A 15 12.31 0.40 12.33
CA LYS A 15 13.43 0.64 11.42
C LYS A 15 13.47 2.10 11.00
N THR A 16 14.65 2.69 11.12
CA THR A 16 14.96 4.08 10.81
C THR A 16 16.00 4.15 9.71
N ILE A 17 16.31 5.35 9.21
CA ILE A 17 17.42 5.55 8.26
C ILE A 17 18.75 5.04 8.81
N ALA A 18 18.94 5.09 10.14
CA ALA A 18 20.19 4.69 10.78
C ALA A 18 20.35 3.17 10.95
N ASN A 19 19.25 2.42 11.13
CA ASN A 19 19.29 0.99 11.44
C ASN A 19 18.55 0.10 10.44
N GLY A 20 17.93 0.67 9.42
CA GLY A 20 17.27 -0.08 8.36
C GLY A 20 18.20 -0.36 7.16
N LEU A 21 17.67 -1.03 6.15
CA LEU A 21 18.43 -1.47 4.99
C LEU A 21 18.34 -0.41 3.87
N ASN A 22 19.47 0.21 3.53
CA ASN A 22 19.57 0.98 2.29
C ASN A 22 19.53 0.05 1.07
N PRO A 23 19.44 0.56 -0.17
CA PRO A 23 19.29 -0.30 -1.36
C PRO A 23 20.36 -1.38 -1.53
N GLU A 24 21.62 -1.07 -1.22
CA GLU A 24 22.73 -2.04 -1.27
C GLU A 24 22.57 -3.14 -0.22
N LEU A 25 22.29 -2.75 1.01
CA LEU A 25 22.10 -3.67 2.12
C LEU A 25 20.84 -4.52 1.94
N ALA A 26 19.77 -3.98 1.36
CA ALA A 26 18.57 -4.73 1.01
C ALA A 26 18.89 -5.84 0.01
N ALA A 27 19.59 -5.53 -1.08
CA ALA A 27 20.04 -6.51 -2.06
C ALA A 27 20.94 -7.60 -1.44
N LYS A 28 21.90 -7.21 -0.58
CA LYS A 28 22.76 -8.17 0.14
C LYS A 28 21.97 -9.06 1.09
N ALA A 29 21.01 -8.50 1.83
CA ALA A 29 20.15 -9.24 2.74
C ALA A 29 19.26 -10.24 1.98
N GLY A 30 18.62 -9.82 0.88
CA GLY A 30 17.84 -10.69 0.02
C GLY A 30 18.66 -11.86 -0.53
N ASN A 31 19.86 -11.58 -1.04
CA ASN A 31 20.78 -12.63 -1.51
C ASN A 31 21.18 -13.62 -0.39
N ALA A 32 21.46 -13.11 0.82
CA ALA A 32 21.81 -13.96 1.96
C ALA A 32 20.63 -14.87 2.37
N LEU A 33 19.42 -14.36 2.38
CA LEU A 33 18.21 -15.14 2.66
C LEU A 33 17.97 -16.21 1.60
N GLN A 34 18.09 -15.86 0.31
CA GLN A 34 17.95 -16.83 -0.79
C GLN A 34 19.00 -17.96 -0.65
N LYS A 35 20.27 -17.59 -0.44
CA LYS A 35 21.35 -18.54 -0.25
C LYS A 35 21.07 -19.47 0.92
N TYR A 36 20.70 -18.90 2.08
CA TYR A 36 20.40 -19.69 3.27
C TYR A 36 19.30 -20.71 3.02
N VAL A 37 18.19 -20.30 2.42
CA VAL A 37 17.06 -21.19 2.15
C VAL A 37 17.41 -22.28 1.15
N MET A 38 18.14 -21.96 0.10
CA MET A 38 18.51 -22.92 -0.94
C MET A 38 19.54 -23.96 -0.43
N GLU A 39 20.44 -23.56 0.46
CA GLU A 39 21.51 -24.44 0.97
C GLU A 39 21.13 -25.19 2.26
N ASN A 40 20.18 -24.66 3.06
CA ASN A 40 19.91 -25.19 4.41
C ASN A 40 18.49 -25.74 4.60
N THR A 41 17.63 -25.75 3.56
CA THR A 41 16.31 -26.38 3.63
C THR A 41 16.27 -27.69 2.85
N ARG A 42 15.36 -28.58 3.25
CA ARG A 42 15.23 -29.93 2.66
C ARG A 42 15.10 -29.95 1.13
N LEU A 43 14.43 -28.97 0.54
CA LEU A 43 14.14 -28.93 -0.90
C LEU A 43 14.93 -27.86 -1.65
N GLY A 44 15.62 -26.98 -0.98
CA GLY A 44 16.37 -25.89 -1.61
C GLY A 44 15.54 -24.96 -2.51
N ILE A 45 14.24 -24.80 -2.22
CA ILE A 45 13.34 -23.98 -3.03
C ILE A 45 13.55 -22.50 -2.70
N PRO A 46 13.90 -21.63 -3.68
CA PRO A 46 14.07 -20.22 -3.44
C PRO A 46 12.76 -19.58 -2.94
N MET A 47 12.85 -18.57 -2.06
CA MET A 47 11.66 -17.93 -1.51
C MET A 47 11.21 -16.72 -2.32
N PHE A 48 9.92 -16.42 -2.27
CA PHE A 48 9.43 -15.12 -2.64
C PHE A 48 9.71 -14.09 -1.55
N LEU A 49 10.16 -12.90 -1.92
CA LEU A 49 10.22 -11.73 -1.07
C LEU A 49 9.11 -10.77 -1.51
N ALA A 50 8.12 -10.56 -0.63
CA ALA A 50 6.95 -9.75 -0.87
C ALA A 50 7.06 -8.43 -0.10
N GLU A 51 6.76 -7.31 -0.76
CA GLU A 51 7.00 -5.99 -0.22
C GLU A 51 5.76 -5.09 -0.35
N GLU A 52 5.53 -4.24 0.64
CA GLU A 52 4.51 -3.20 0.57
C GLU A 52 4.90 -2.13 -0.44
N ALA A 53 4.01 -1.85 -1.39
CA ALA A 53 4.32 -0.88 -2.42
C ALA A 53 3.09 -0.25 -3.10
N PRO A 54 2.11 0.27 -2.35
CA PRO A 54 0.92 0.85 -2.96
C PRO A 54 1.20 2.16 -3.71
N HIS A 55 2.22 2.93 -3.30
CA HIS A 55 2.63 4.19 -3.96
C HIS A 55 4.14 4.46 -3.88
N GLY A 56 4.91 3.40 -3.91
CA GLY A 56 6.37 3.34 -3.79
C GLY A 56 6.76 2.13 -2.97
N HIS A 57 7.95 1.56 -3.19
CA HIS A 57 8.45 0.46 -2.36
C HIS A 57 8.71 0.98 -0.93
N MET A 58 8.10 0.37 0.08
CA MET A 58 8.20 0.81 1.48
C MET A 58 9.55 0.43 2.12
N ALA A 59 10.65 0.77 1.46
CA ALA A 59 12.02 0.53 1.88
C ALA A 59 12.84 1.82 1.90
N ILE A 60 13.91 1.86 2.69
CA ILE A 60 14.75 3.05 2.82
C ILE A 60 15.44 3.38 1.49
N GLY A 61 15.40 4.66 1.12
CA GLY A 61 16.08 5.19 -0.06
C GLY A 61 15.31 5.03 -1.36
N THR A 62 14.09 4.50 -1.35
CA THR A 62 13.24 4.34 -2.53
C THR A 62 12.47 5.60 -2.89
N THR A 63 11.85 5.59 -4.05
CA THR A 63 11.02 6.70 -4.54
C THR A 63 9.62 6.62 -3.94
N VAL A 64 9.13 7.75 -3.41
CA VAL A 64 7.77 7.92 -2.91
C VAL A 64 6.96 8.71 -3.92
N PHE A 65 5.77 8.23 -4.23
CA PHE A 65 4.79 8.88 -5.09
C PHE A 65 3.60 9.38 -4.26
N PRO A 66 2.72 10.25 -4.80
CA PRO A 66 1.44 10.53 -4.17
C PRO A 66 0.69 9.23 -3.84
N THR A 67 -0.06 9.24 -2.75
CA THR A 67 -0.91 8.11 -2.34
C THR A 67 -1.96 7.78 -3.40
N GLY A 68 -2.67 6.67 -3.26
CA GLY A 68 -3.66 6.21 -4.23
C GLY A 68 -4.67 7.29 -4.61
N ILE A 69 -5.25 7.98 -3.62
CA ILE A 69 -6.21 9.07 -3.87
C ILE A 69 -5.57 10.25 -4.60
N GLY A 70 -4.29 10.57 -4.32
CA GLY A 70 -3.54 11.59 -5.06
C GLY A 70 -3.24 11.17 -6.50
N MET A 71 -2.88 9.91 -6.73
CA MET A 71 -2.73 9.37 -8.08
C MET A 71 -4.04 9.42 -8.86
N ALA A 72 -5.17 9.10 -8.22
CA ALA A 72 -6.49 9.14 -8.84
C ALA A 72 -6.89 10.55 -9.29
N ALA A 73 -6.51 11.59 -8.53
CA ALA A 73 -6.77 12.99 -8.89
C ALA A 73 -6.13 13.42 -10.21
N THR A 74 -5.16 12.65 -10.74
CA THR A 74 -4.54 12.92 -12.04
C THR A 74 -5.40 12.51 -13.23
N TRP A 75 -6.31 11.54 -13.05
CA TRP A 75 -7.11 10.91 -14.11
C TRP A 75 -6.25 10.34 -15.27
N SER A 76 -4.96 10.04 -15.03
CA SER A 76 -4.02 9.59 -16.07
C SER A 76 -3.54 8.17 -15.81
N PRO A 77 -4.08 7.17 -16.53
CA PRO A 77 -3.57 5.80 -16.52
C PRO A 77 -2.08 5.71 -16.91
N GLU A 78 -1.63 6.58 -17.82
CA GLU A 78 -0.26 6.59 -18.31
C GLU A 78 0.73 6.93 -17.18
N LEU A 79 0.42 7.97 -16.37
CA LEU A 79 1.24 8.34 -15.23
C LEU A 79 1.25 7.24 -14.17
N VAL A 80 0.10 6.60 -13.91
CA VAL A 80 -0.01 5.49 -12.94
C VAL A 80 0.78 4.27 -13.42
N LYS A 81 0.75 3.96 -14.72
CA LYS A 81 1.58 2.89 -15.31
C LYS A 81 3.08 3.17 -15.11
N GLU A 82 3.54 4.41 -15.33
CA GLU A 82 4.92 4.78 -15.09
C GLU A 82 5.32 4.61 -13.61
N VAL A 83 4.43 4.92 -12.66
CA VAL A 83 4.63 4.65 -11.23
C VAL A 83 4.85 3.16 -11.00
N GLY A 84 3.98 2.29 -11.55
CA GLY A 84 4.14 0.85 -11.46
C GLY A 84 5.50 0.35 -12.00
N GLN A 85 5.97 0.91 -13.12
CA GLN A 85 7.28 0.56 -13.70
C GLN A 85 8.45 0.95 -12.79
N VAL A 86 8.37 2.11 -12.14
CA VAL A 86 9.40 2.53 -11.17
C VAL A 86 9.40 1.62 -9.95
N ILE A 87 8.22 1.35 -9.38
CA ILE A 87 8.05 0.45 -8.23
C ILE A 87 8.66 -0.93 -8.54
N ALA A 88 8.28 -1.54 -9.65
CA ALA A 88 8.77 -2.86 -10.03
C ALA A 88 10.30 -2.87 -10.17
N LYS A 89 10.86 -1.86 -10.83
CA LYS A 89 12.30 -1.74 -11.01
C LYS A 89 13.06 -1.58 -9.69
N GLU A 90 12.52 -0.80 -8.75
CA GLU A 90 13.15 -0.61 -7.44
C GLU A 90 13.07 -1.85 -6.56
N ILE A 91 11.90 -2.51 -6.48
CA ILE A 91 11.72 -3.77 -5.76
C ILE A 91 12.66 -4.85 -6.32
N ARG A 92 12.65 -5.07 -7.64
CA ARG A 92 13.47 -6.11 -8.29
C ARG A 92 14.96 -5.86 -8.15
N SER A 93 15.39 -4.61 -8.19
CA SER A 93 16.80 -4.26 -8.00
C SER A 93 17.31 -4.60 -6.59
N GLN A 94 16.42 -4.62 -5.61
CA GLN A 94 16.73 -4.97 -4.22
C GLN A 94 16.48 -6.46 -3.90
N GLY A 95 15.99 -7.25 -4.88
CA GLY A 95 15.75 -8.68 -4.71
C GLY A 95 14.32 -9.05 -4.31
N GLY A 96 13.39 -8.08 -4.24
CA GLY A 96 11.97 -8.36 -4.03
C GLY A 96 11.30 -8.93 -5.29
N HIS A 97 10.17 -9.60 -5.14
CA HIS A 97 9.50 -10.32 -6.23
C HIS A 97 8.04 -9.95 -6.39
N ILE A 98 7.37 -9.65 -5.27
CA ILE A 98 5.94 -9.39 -5.19
C ILE A 98 5.73 -7.98 -4.64
N SER A 99 4.85 -7.23 -5.27
CA SER A 99 4.39 -5.91 -4.85
C SER A 99 2.98 -6.03 -4.27
N TYR A 100 2.77 -5.64 -3.01
CA TYR A 100 1.45 -5.50 -2.43
C TYR A 100 0.85 -4.15 -2.85
N GLY A 101 0.06 -4.20 -3.89
CA GLY A 101 -0.60 -3.14 -4.63
C GLY A 101 -0.88 -3.56 -6.08
N PRO A 102 -1.82 -2.85 -6.72
CA PRO A 102 -2.60 -1.69 -6.30
C PRO A 102 -3.69 -2.00 -5.27
N VAL A 103 -4.12 -0.95 -4.55
CA VAL A 103 -5.30 -0.98 -3.67
C VAL A 103 -6.53 -0.62 -4.49
N LEU A 104 -7.46 -1.57 -4.61
CA LEU A 104 -8.66 -1.46 -5.46
C LEU A 104 -9.95 -1.30 -4.67
N ASP A 105 -9.83 -1.07 -3.36
CA ASP A 105 -10.97 -0.79 -2.50
C ASP A 105 -11.69 0.47 -2.96
N LEU A 106 -13.04 0.42 -2.98
CA LEU A 106 -13.87 1.59 -3.31
C LEU A 106 -14.30 2.30 -2.03
N THR A 107 -13.72 3.45 -1.77
CA THR A 107 -13.98 4.21 -0.56
C THR A 107 -15.25 5.04 -0.69
N ARG A 108 -16.32 4.59 -0.03
CA ARG A 108 -17.60 5.31 0.05
C ARG A 108 -17.89 5.84 1.45
N ASP A 109 -17.17 5.35 2.46
CA ASP A 109 -17.23 5.87 3.81
C ASP A 109 -15.95 6.65 4.15
N PRO A 110 -16.01 7.98 4.24
CA PRO A 110 -14.82 8.80 4.53
C PRO A 110 -14.30 8.65 5.96
N ARG A 111 -15.02 7.92 6.84
CA ARG A 111 -14.58 7.61 8.20
C ARG A 111 -13.60 6.44 8.23
N TRP A 112 -13.59 5.61 7.19
CA TRP A 112 -12.65 4.50 7.07
C TRP A 112 -11.20 5.01 7.04
N SER A 113 -10.34 4.42 7.87
CA SER A 113 -9.00 4.93 8.13
C SER A 113 -8.01 4.81 6.95
N ARG A 114 -8.34 4.02 5.92
CA ARG A 114 -7.44 3.70 4.80
C ARG A 114 -7.86 4.33 3.46
N VAL A 115 -8.67 5.39 3.51
CA VAL A 115 -9.17 6.12 2.32
C VAL A 115 -8.04 6.51 1.38
N GLU A 116 -6.92 7.00 1.90
CA GLU A 116 -5.81 7.52 1.10
C GLU A 116 -5.12 6.48 0.22
N GLU A 117 -5.19 5.20 0.63
CA GLU A 117 -4.56 4.11 -0.13
C GLU A 117 -5.27 3.85 -1.45
N THR A 118 -6.56 4.20 -1.55
CA THR A 118 -7.45 3.84 -2.65
C THR A 118 -7.41 4.83 -3.80
N PHE A 119 -7.92 4.40 -4.95
CA PHE A 119 -8.19 5.32 -6.08
C PHE A 119 -9.55 6.04 -5.97
N GLY A 120 -10.21 5.99 -4.80
CA GLY A 120 -11.47 6.68 -4.53
C GLY A 120 -12.70 5.79 -4.63
N GLU A 121 -13.85 6.40 -4.94
CA GLU A 121 -15.16 5.74 -4.88
C GLU A 121 -15.68 5.22 -6.22
N ASP A 122 -15.11 5.68 -7.33
CA ASP A 122 -15.57 5.33 -8.67
C ASP A 122 -14.97 4.02 -9.16
N PRO A 123 -15.80 2.99 -9.46
CA PRO A 123 -15.32 1.67 -9.88
C PRO A 123 -14.65 1.69 -11.26
N VAL A 124 -15.05 2.59 -12.16
CA VAL A 124 -14.47 2.67 -13.50
C VAL A 124 -13.08 3.28 -13.44
N LEU A 125 -12.93 4.39 -12.69
CA LEU A 125 -11.63 5.03 -12.48
C LEU A 125 -10.68 4.09 -11.75
N SER A 126 -11.12 3.52 -10.61
CA SER A 126 -10.32 2.59 -9.81
C SER A 126 -9.86 1.37 -10.61
N GLY A 127 -10.75 0.78 -11.40
CA GLY A 127 -10.40 -0.33 -12.29
C GLY A 127 -9.43 0.07 -13.40
N THR A 128 -9.58 1.27 -13.96
CA THR A 128 -8.71 1.77 -15.05
C THR A 128 -7.30 2.06 -14.54
N LEU A 129 -7.18 2.77 -13.41
CA LEU A 129 -5.89 3.08 -12.80
C LEU A 129 -5.23 1.85 -12.21
N GLY A 130 -6.02 0.96 -11.59
CA GLY A 130 -5.53 -0.33 -11.09
C GLY A 130 -4.94 -1.21 -12.19
N ALA A 131 -5.62 -1.33 -13.32
CA ALA A 131 -5.11 -2.07 -14.48
C ALA A 131 -3.83 -1.43 -15.06
N ALA A 132 -3.75 -0.10 -15.10
CA ALA A 132 -2.56 0.61 -15.53
C ALA A 132 -1.37 0.39 -14.57
N MET A 133 -1.61 0.40 -13.25
CA MET A 133 -0.59 0.07 -12.25
C MET A 133 -0.08 -1.36 -12.42
N VAL A 134 -1.00 -2.33 -12.61
CA VAL A 134 -0.65 -3.73 -12.86
C VAL A 134 0.20 -3.89 -14.12
N ASP A 135 -0.18 -3.26 -15.22
CA ASP A 135 0.60 -3.28 -16.47
C ASP A 135 2.02 -2.69 -16.27
N GLY A 136 2.13 -1.62 -15.46
CA GLY A 136 3.42 -1.06 -15.07
C GLY A 136 4.26 -2.01 -14.21
N LEU A 137 3.67 -2.66 -13.20
CA LEU A 137 4.34 -3.59 -12.29
C LEU A 137 4.83 -4.85 -13.00
N ILE A 138 4.02 -5.42 -13.90
CA ILE A 138 4.36 -6.61 -14.67
C ILE A 138 5.31 -6.28 -15.82
N ASN A 139 5.22 -5.08 -16.37
CA ASN A 139 6.09 -4.60 -17.44
C ASN A 139 6.28 -5.62 -18.59
N GLY A 140 5.17 -6.21 -19.01
CA GLY A 140 5.03 -7.17 -20.11
C GLY A 140 5.14 -8.64 -19.73
N ASN A 141 6.07 -9.08 -18.88
CA ASN A 141 6.20 -10.47 -18.42
C ASN A 141 6.97 -10.55 -17.09
N ILE A 142 6.49 -11.38 -16.17
CA ILE A 142 7.11 -11.56 -14.84
C ILE A 142 8.51 -12.17 -14.84
N SER A 143 8.93 -12.81 -15.94
CA SER A 143 10.31 -13.32 -16.12
C SER A 143 11.37 -12.22 -16.28
N ARG A 144 10.95 -10.98 -16.57
CA ARG A 144 11.88 -9.85 -16.72
C ARG A 144 12.45 -9.41 -15.39
N LYS A 145 13.72 -9.01 -15.38
CA LYS A 145 14.43 -8.53 -14.17
C LYS A 145 13.90 -7.21 -13.58
N ASN A 146 12.95 -6.56 -14.21
CA ASN A 146 12.29 -5.32 -13.79
C ASN A 146 10.77 -5.47 -13.68
N SER A 147 10.30 -6.70 -13.48
CA SER A 147 8.88 -7.03 -13.34
C SER A 147 8.61 -7.63 -11.95
N THR A 148 7.47 -7.28 -11.34
CA THR A 148 6.99 -7.86 -10.09
C THR A 148 5.62 -8.50 -10.28
N ILE A 149 5.28 -9.45 -9.43
CA ILE A 149 3.91 -9.93 -9.29
C ILE A 149 3.11 -8.85 -8.56
N ALA A 150 2.08 -8.31 -9.21
CA ALA A 150 1.14 -7.38 -8.60
C ALA A 150 0.15 -8.16 -7.72
N THR A 151 -0.08 -7.68 -6.50
CA THR A 151 -1.09 -8.22 -5.56
C THR A 151 -2.23 -7.23 -5.43
N LEU A 152 -3.39 -7.60 -5.95
CA LEU A 152 -4.60 -6.77 -5.83
C LEU A 152 -5.16 -6.85 -4.42
N LYS A 153 -5.44 -5.72 -3.80
CA LYS A 153 -5.94 -5.69 -2.42
C LYS A 153 -7.02 -4.63 -2.23
N HIS A 154 -7.96 -4.82 -1.31
CA HIS A 154 -8.20 -6.04 -0.53
C HIS A 154 -9.50 -6.69 -1.02
N PHE A 155 -9.48 -7.97 -1.30
CA PHE A 155 -10.61 -8.65 -1.93
C PHE A 155 -11.55 -9.25 -0.86
N LEU A 156 -12.73 -8.68 -0.54
CA LEU A 156 -13.50 -7.73 -1.34
C LEU A 156 -14.33 -6.80 -0.43
N ALA A 157 -14.69 -5.61 -0.94
CA ALA A 157 -15.60 -4.65 -0.29
C ALA A 157 -15.13 -4.14 1.08
N TYR A 158 -13.83 -3.99 1.26
CA TYR A 158 -13.21 -3.66 2.54
C TYR A 158 -13.43 -2.19 2.97
N ALA A 159 -13.54 -1.26 2.01
CA ALA A 159 -13.63 0.16 2.28
C ALA A 159 -15.07 0.67 2.53
N VAL A 160 -16.01 -0.24 2.80
CA VAL A 160 -17.40 0.08 3.17
C VAL A 160 -17.81 -0.68 4.45
N PRO A 161 -16.94 -0.67 5.48
CA PRO A 161 -17.24 -1.39 6.71
C PRO A 161 -18.31 -0.67 7.51
N GLU A 162 -19.10 -1.42 8.24
CA GLU A 162 -20.13 -0.86 9.12
C GLU A 162 -19.52 0.13 10.12
N GLY A 163 -20.12 1.32 10.21
CA GLY A 163 -19.64 2.38 11.09
C GLY A 163 -18.30 3.03 10.69
N GLY A 164 -17.75 2.69 9.52
CA GLY A 164 -16.43 3.15 9.06
C GLY A 164 -15.26 2.47 9.80
N GLN A 165 -15.54 1.44 10.61
CA GLN A 165 -14.52 0.76 11.41
C GLN A 165 -13.80 -0.31 10.60
N ASN A 166 -12.48 -0.23 10.60
CA ASN A 166 -11.64 -1.13 9.83
C ASN A 166 -11.85 -2.61 10.24
N GLY A 167 -12.09 -3.48 9.27
CA GLY A 167 -12.32 -4.92 9.50
C GLY A 167 -13.76 -5.31 9.84
N ASN A 168 -14.65 -4.35 10.13
CA ASN A 168 -16.07 -4.66 10.35
C ASN A 168 -16.74 -5.17 9.06
N GLN A 169 -17.88 -5.85 9.23
CA GLN A 169 -18.64 -6.38 8.11
C GLN A 169 -19.03 -5.31 7.09
N ALA A 170 -19.07 -5.70 5.82
CA ALA A 170 -19.61 -4.90 4.74
C ALA A 170 -21.05 -5.31 4.46
N LEU A 171 -21.99 -4.37 4.62
CA LEU A 171 -23.41 -4.60 4.35
C LEU A 171 -23.70 -4.33 2.86
N VAL A 172 -23.28 -5.24 2.01
CA VAL A 172 -23.42 -5.14 0.55
C VAL A 172 -24.10 -6.38 -0.01
N GLY A 173 -25.08 -6.18 -0.88
CA GLY A 173 -25.77 -7.28 -1.56
C GLY A 173 -25.05 -7.72 -2.83
N MET A 174 -25.44 -8.89 -3.37
CA MET A 174 -24.83 -9.49 -4.57
C MET A 174 -24.85 -8.55 -5.79
N ARG A 175 -25.94 -7.81 -6.02
CA ARG A 175 -26.01 -6.84 -7.12
C ARG A 175 -24.93 -5.78 -6.99
N GLU A 176 -24.82 -5.18 -5.82
CA GLU A 176 -23.82 -4.15 -5.51
C GLU A 176 -22.39 -4.65 -5.68
N LEU A 177 -22.11 -5.89 -5.25
CA LEU A 177 -20.82 -6.53 -5.47
C LEU A 177 -20.48 -6.60 -6.97
N HIS A 178 -21.42 -7.09 -7.79
CA HIS A 178 -21.21 -7.28 -9.22
C HIS A 178 -21.17 -5.96 -10.02
N GLU A 179 -21.93 -4.95 -9.61
CA GLU A 179 -21.97 -3.67 -10.30
C GLU A 179 -20.76 -2.78 -9.98
N ASN A 180 -20.23 -2.85 -8.74
CA ASN A 180 -19.24 -1.89 -8.27
C ASN A 180 -17.92 -2.53 -7.78
N PHE A 181 -17.98 -3.47 -6.84
CA PHE A 181 -16.76 -3.92 -6.14
C PHE A 181 -15.93 -4.93 -6.93
N LEU A 182 -16.55 -5.79 -7.72
CA LEU A 182 -15.88 -6.81 -8.51
C LEU A 182 -15.22 -6.27 -9.80
N PRO A 183 -15.81 -5.30 -10.54
CA PRO A 183 -15.25 -4.85 -11.81
C PRO A 183 -13.82 -4.31 -11.74
N PRO A 184 -13.38 -3.53 -10.73
CA PRO A 184 -12.00 -3.08 -10.61
C PRO A 184 -11.00 -4.24 -10.54
N PHE A 185 -11.30 -5.25 -9.73
CA PHE A 185 -10.47 -6.45 -9.60
C PHE A 185 -10.42 -7.26 -10.88
N LYS A 186 -11.58 -7.48 -11.52
CA LYS A 186 -11.63 -8.21 -12.81
C LYS A 186 -10.77 -7.53 -13.86
N LYS A 187 -10.89 -6.21 -13.99
CA LYS A 187 -10.10 -5.43 -14.95
C LYS A 187 -8.59 -5.50 -14.68
N ALA A 188 -8.20 -5.48 -13.42
CA ALA A 188 -6.79 -5.61 -13.02
C ALA A 188 -6.25 -7.04 -13.21
N ILE A 189 -7.08 -8.08 -13.02
CA ILE A 189 -6.75 -9.47 -13.34
C ILE A 189 -6.55 -9.63 -14.85
N ASP A 190 -7.43 -9.05 -15.66
CA ASP A 190 -7.32 -9.09 -17.12
C ASP A 190 -6.08 -8.34 -17.63
N ALA A 191 -5.59 -7.35 -16.87
CA ALA A 191 -4.30 -6.69 -17.12
C ALA A 191 -3.08 -7.53 -16.70
N GLY A 192 -3.31 -8.72 -16.09
CA GLY A 192 -2.26 -9.71 -15.82
C GLY A 192 -1.85 -9.85 -14.35
N ALA A 193 -2.58 -9.32 -13.39
CA ALA A 193 -2.29 -9.53 -11.97
C ALA A 193 -2.26 -11.04 -11.63
N LEU A 194 -1.29 -11.44 -10.81
CA LEU A 194 -1.03 -12.84 -10.46
C LEU A 194 -1.07 -13.09 -8.94
N SER A 195 -1.47 -12.12 -8.16
CA SER A 195 -1.74 -12.29 -6.73
C SER A 195 -2.97 -11.46 -6.33
N VAL A 196 -3.77 -12.00 -5.40
CA VAL A 196 -4.91 -11.33 -4.78
C VAL A 196 -4.80 -11.50 -3.28
N MET A 197 -4.98 -10.42 -2.53
CA MET A 197 -5.01 -10.45 -1.06
C MET A 197 -6.45 -10.37 -0.58
N THR A 198 -6.85 -11.29 0.32
CA THR A 198 -8.17 -11.24 0.96
C THR A 198 -8.27 -10.06 1.91
N SER A 199 -9.48 -9.62 2.20
CA SER A 199 -9.72 -8.51 3.14
C SER A 199 -10.12 -9.00 4.54
N TYR A 200 -9.98 -8.13 5.53
CA TYR A 200 -10.31 -8.45 6.93
C TYR A 200 -11.79 -8.57 7.23
N ASN A 201 -12.66 -7.90 6.45
CA ASN A 201 -14.08 -7.85 6.71
C ASN A 201 -14.80 -9.15 6.33
N SER A 202 -16.03 -9.27 6.77
CA SER A 202 -17.00 -10.24 6.27
C SER A 202 -18.00 -9.56 5.30
N ILE A 203 -18.61 -10.37 4.44
CA ILE A 203 -19.76 -10.01 3.61
C ILE A 203 -20.89 -10.96 3.94
N ASP A 204 -22.02 -10.43 4.38
CA ASP A 204 -23.17 -11.22 4.79
C ASP A 204 -22.81 -12.33 5.81
N GLY A 205 -22.00 -11.96 6.82
CA GLY A 205 -21.55 -12.85 7.88
C GLY A 205 -20.44 -13.84 7.50
N ILE A 206 -20.01 -13.90 6.24
CA ILE A 206 -18.93 -14.80 5.79
C ILE A 206 -17.62 -13.99 5.69
N PRO A 207 -16.58 -14.34 6.47
CA PRO A 207 -15.26 -13.70 6.35
C PRO A 207 -14.72 -13.82 4.93
N CYS A 208 -14.21 -12.72 4.34
CA CYS A 208 -13.69 -12.77 2.97
C CYS A 208 -12.57 -13.80 2.80
N THR A 209 -11.76 -14.01 3.84
CA THR A 209 -10.70 -15.03 3.87
C THR A 209 -11.22 -16.48 3.89
N ALA A 210 -12.49 -16.72 4.28
CA ALA A 210 -13.14 -18.02 4.26
C ALA A 210 -14.26 -18.13 3.20
N ASN A 211 -14.38 -17.14 2.31
CA ASN A 211 -15.49 -17.06 1.37
C ASN A 211 -15.22 -17.85 0.07
N SER A 212 -15.64 -19.11 0.05
CA SER A 212 -15.47 -19.99 -1.13
C SER A 212 -16.18 -19.49 -2.39
N TYR A 213 -17.30 -18.75 -2.26
CA TYR A 213 -17.95 -18.14 -3.41
C TYR A 213 -17.01 -17.13 -4.10
N LEU A 214 -16.39 -16.24 -3.32
CA LEU A 214 -15.48 -15.23 -3.86
C LEU A 214 -14.21 -15.86 -4.45
N LEU A 215 -13.58 -16.78 -3.71
CA LEU A 215 -12.24 -17.27 -4.03
C LEU A 215 -12.25 -18.47 -4.98
N ASN A 216 -13.14 -19.44 -4.79
CA ASN A 216 -13.20 -20.61 -5.66
C ASN A 216 -14.16 -20.40 -6.84
N GLN A 217 -15.44 -20.07 -6.57
CA GLN A 217 -16.41 -20.00 -7.65
C GLN A 217 -16.11 -18.82 -8.57
N LEU A 218 -16.04 -17.61 -8.04
CA LEU A 218 -15.88 -16.41 -8.85
C LEU A 218 -14.43 -16.29 -9.38
N LEU A 219 -13.46 -16.21 -8.48
CA LEU A 219 -12.08 -15.93 -8.86
C LEU A 219 -11.45 -17.07 -9.68
N ARG A 220 -11.59 -18.33 -9.20
CA ARG A 220 -10.97 -19.49 -9.87
C ARG A 220 -11.80 -20.01 -11.04
N ASN A 221 -13.10 -20.29 -10.79
CA ASN A 221 -13.92 -21.02 -11.77
C ASN A 221 -14.47 -20.10 -12.86
N GLU A 222 -14.95 -18.90 -12.53
CA GLU A 222 -15.52 -17.99 -13.53
C GLU A 222 -14.43 -17.12 -14.20
N TRP A 223 -13.57 -16.46 -13.42
CA TRP A 223 -12.56 -15.56 -13.96
C TRP A 223 -11.29 -16.26 -14.43
N LYS A 224 -11.12 -17.57 -14.12
CA LYS A 224 -9.95 -18.37 -14.50
C LYS A 224 -8.64 -17.78 -14.00
N PHE A 225 -8.66 -17.18 -12.83
CA PHE A 225 -7.48 -16.58 -12.22
C PHE A 225 -6.38 -17.63 -12.00
N ARG A 226 -5.21 -17.37 -12.57
CA ARG A 226 -4.08 -18.31 -12.56
C ARG A 226 -3.09 -18.07 -11.44
N GLY A 227 -3.17 -16.92 -10.75
CA GLY A 227 -2.27 -16.54 -9.68
C GLY A 227 -2.54 -17.26 -8.37
N PHE A 228 -1.96 -16.78 -7.28
CA PHE A 228 -2.24 -17.25 -5.93
C PHE A 228 -3.03 -16.21 -5.13
N VAL A 229 -3.69 -16.69 -4.07
CA VAL A 229 -4.38 -15.86 -3.08
C VAL A 229 -3.56 -15.86 -1.80
N VAL A 230 -3.26 -14.68 -1.29
CA VAL A 230 -2.63 -14.48 0.02
C VAL A 230 -3.66 -13.91 1.00
N SER A 231 -3.63 -14.33 2.25
CA SER A 231 -4.44 -13.70 3.30
C SER A 231 -3.91 -12.28 3.58
N ASP A 232 -4.74 -11.40 4.14
CA ASP A 232 -4.19 -10.24 4.83
C ASP A 232 -3.55 -10.67 6.17
N LEU A 233 -2.78 -9.80 6.80
CA LEU A 233 -1.98 -10.09 7.99
C LEU A 233 -2.86 -10.61 9.13
N TYR A 234 -2.63 -11.86 9.56
CA TYR A 234 -3.42 -12.55 10.59
C TYR A 234 -4.92 -12.74 10.25
N SER A 235 -5.35 -12.53 9.01
CA SER A 235 -6.78 -12.63 8.69
C SER A 235 -7.32 -14.06 8.69
N ILE A 236 -6.46 -15.08 8.67
CA ILE A 236 -6.89 -16.49 8.87
C ILE A 236 -7.22 -16.71 10.34
N GLU A 237 -6.36 -16.27 11.27
CA GLU A 237 -6.66 -16.30 12.70
C GLU A 237 -7.93 -15.51 13.02
N GLY A 238 -8.16 -14.40 12.29
CA GLY A 238 -9.35 -13.56 12.40
C GLY A 238 -10.67 -14.31 12.16
N ILE A 239 -10.68 -15.40 11.39
CA ILE A 239 -11.89 -16.23 11.19
C ILE A 239 -12.36 -16.83 12.53
N TYR A 240 -11.42 -17.19 13.42
CA TYR A 240 -11.71 -17.67 14.76
C TYR A 240 -11.82 -16.54 15.78
N GLU A 241 -10.82 -15.63 15.82
CA GLU A 241 -10.65 -14.65 16.90
C GLU A 241 -11.58 -13.43 16.80
N SER A 242 -11.91 -13.01 15.56
CA SER A 242 -12.68 -11.79 15.31
C SER A 242 -14.07 -12.06 14.75
N HIS A 243 -14.19 -12.99 13.81
CA HIS A 243 -15.48 -13.32 13.17
C HIS A 243 -16.25 -14.44 13.89
N TYR A 244 -15.56 -15.23 14.71
CA TYR A 244 -16.16 -16.35 15.48
C TYR A 244 -16.90 -17.38 14.61
N THR A 245 -16.47 -17.55 13.36
CA THR A 245 -17.08 -18.50 12.42
C THR A 245 -16.32 -19.83 12.35
N ALA A 246 -15.15 -19.92 13.00
CA ALA A 246 -14.40 -21.14 13.20
C ALA A 246 -14.41 -21.55 14.69
N SER A 247 -14.23 -22.84 14.98
CA SER A 247 -14.18 -23.37 16.34
C SER A 247 -12.78 -23.36 16.97
N SER A 248 -11.74 -23.14 16.15
CA SER A 248 -10.33 -23.08 16.54
C SER A 248 -9.48 -22.49 15.41
N ILE A 249 -8.21 -22.15 15.71
CA ILE A 249 -7.24 -21.72 14.67
C ILE A 249 -7.04 -22.81 13.59
N GLU A 250 -7.05 -24.09 13.97
CA GLU A 250 -6.97 -25.20 13.02
C GLU A 250 -8.19 -25.24 12.10
N ASP A 251 -9.40 -25.05 12.64
CA ASP A 251 -10.62 -24.99 11.86
C ASP A 251 -10.61 -23.76 10.92
N ALA A 252 -10.12 -22.61 11.41
CA ALA A 252 -9.91 -21.42 10.58
C ALA A 252 -8.95 -21.69 9.41
N ALA A 253 -7.84 -22.38 9.65
CA ALA A 253 -6.90 -22.78 8.61
C ALA A 253 -7.54 -23.70 7.56
N ILE A 254 -8.36 -24.69 8.00
CA ILE A 254 -9.09 -25.57 7.09
C ILE A 254 -10.11 -24.79 6.25
N GLN A 255 -10.86 -23.88 6.88
CA GLN A 255 -11.81 -23.03 6.16
C GLN A 255 -11.13 -22.15 5.11
N ALA A 256 -10.03 -21.46 5.47
CA ALA A 256 -9.29 -20.59 4.58
C ALA A 256 -8.69 -21.32 3.37
N VAL A 257 -7.96 -22.42 3.60
CA VAL A 257 -7.34 -23.19 2.52
C VAL A 257 -8.39 -23.86 1.62
N SER A 258 -9.49 -24.34 2.19
CA SER A 258 -10.60 -24.92 1.42
C SER A 258 -11.36 -23.88 0.62
N ALA A 259 -11.41 -22.63 1.11
CA ALA A 259 -11.98 -21.50 0.38
C ALA A 259 -11.08 -21.01 -0.78
N GLY A 260 -9.80 -21.39 -0.81
CA GLY A 260 -8.88 -21.03 -1.90
C GLY A 260 -7.76 -20.07 -1.54
N VAL A 261 -7.48 -19.83 -0.25
CA VAL A 261 -6.32 -19.05 0.21
C VAL A 261 -5.07 -19.93 0.13
N ASP A 262 -4.07 -19.49 -0.64
CA ASP A 262 -2.85 -20.25 -0.90
C ASP A 262 -1.72 -19.97 0.09
N VAL A 263 -1.69 -18.76 0.65
CA VAL A 263 -0.59 -18.28 1.49
C VAL A 263 -1.15 -17.59 2.74
N ASP A 264 -0.68 -18.02 3.90
CA ASP A 264 -0.94 -17.38 5.20
C ASP A 264 0.08 -16.25 5.41
N LEU A 265 -0.40 -15.01 5.61
CA LEU A 265 0.46 -13.86 5.79
C LEU A 265 0.62 -13.52 7.28
N GLY A 266 1.83 -13.72 7.78
CA GLY A 266 2.25 -13.32 9.13
C GLY A 266 1.69 -14.16 10.26
N GLY A 267 0.71 -15.05 9.98
CA GLY A 267 0.10 -15.94 10.94
C GLY A 267 0.83 -17.28 11.09
N GLU A 268 0.32 -18.11 11.98
CA GLU A 268 0.76 -19.48 12.22
C GLU A 268 -0.35 -20.51 11.95
N ALA A 269 -1.51 -20.06 11.44
CA ALA A 269 -2.66 -20.92 11.24
C ALA A 269 -2.34 -22.12 10.34
N TYR A 270 -1.60 -21.91 9.26
CA TYR A 270 -1.22 -22.96 8.32
C TYR A 270 -0.20 -23.97 8.84
N THR A 271 0.41 -23.76 10.00
CA THR A 271 1.20 -24.79 10.67
C THR A 271 0.35 -26.00 11.08
N ASN A 272 -0.96 -25.82 11.23
CA ASN A 272 -1.93 -26.86 11.59
C ASN A 272 -2.36 -27.75 10.40
N ILE A 273 -2.10 -27.34 9.16
CA ILE A 273 -2.58 -28.05 7.95
C ILE A 273 -2.05 -29.49 7.88
N TYR A 274 -0.79 -29.73 8.25
CA TYR A 274 -0.22 -31.08 8.25
C TYR A 274 -1.05 -32.04 9.11
N ARG A 275 -1.47 -31.61 10.32
CA ARG A 275 -2.30 -32.41 11.22
C ARG A 275 -3.68 -32.67 10.63
N ALA A 276 -4.30 -31.64 10.07
CA ALA A 276 -5.62 -31.73 9.44
C ALA A 276 -5.65 -32.75 8.27
N VAL A 277 -4.59 -32.78 7.44
CA VAL A 277 -4.45 -33.78 6.36
C VAL A 277 -4.24 -35.16 6.94
N LYS A 278 -3.35 -35.35 7.93
CA LYS A 278 -3.09 -36.64 8.57
C LYS A 278 -4.35 -37.23 9.22
N GLU A 279 -5.17 -36.38 9.81
CA GLU A 279 -6.46 -36.75 10.43
C GLU A 279 -7.62 -36.89 9.42
N LYS A 280 -7.35 -36.71 8.12
CA LYS A 280 -8.33 -36.78 7.02
C LYS A 280 -9.46 -35.74 7.10
N ARG A 281 -9.23 -34.63 7.78
CA ARG A 281 -10.17 -33.50 7.83
C ARG A 281 -9.94 -32.51 6.66
N LEU A 282 -8.81 -32.63 6.00
CA LEU A 282 -8.47 -31.87 4.80
C LEU A 282 -7.89 -32.82 3.75
N SER A 283 -8.29 -32.64 2.48
CA SER A 283 -7.73 -33.42 1.38
C SER A 283 -6.34 -32.95 0.98
N GLU A 284 -5.39 -33.89 0.81
CA GLU A 284 -4.05 -33.61 0.32
C GLU A 284 -4.07 -32.98 -1.09
N ALA A 285 -5.04 -33.35 -1.93
CA ALA A 285 -5.21 -32.76 -3.26
C ALA A 285 -5.41 -31.23 -3.25
N ILE A 286 -6.05 -30.69 -2.21
CA ILE A 286 -6.19 -29.23 -2.04
C ILE A 286 -4.82 -28.60 -1.81
N ILE A 287 -3.97 -29.25 -1.01
CA ILE A 287 -2.62 -28.78 -0.72
C ILE A 287 -1.72 -28.82 -1.97
N ASP A 288 -1.84 -29.91 -2.75
CA ASP A 288 -1.12 -30.02 -4.03
C ASP A 288 -1.45 -28.87 -4.98
N GLU A 289 -2.73 -28.50 -5.10
CA GLU A 289 -3.15 -27.35 -5.90
C GLU A 289 -2.59 -26.02 -5.39
N VAL A 290 -2.65 -25.79 -4.07
CA VAL A 290 -2.09 -24.59 -3.40
C VAL A 290 -0.59 -24.47 -3.70
N VAL A 291 0.15 -25.53 -3.47
CA VAL A 291 1.60 -25.58 -3.70
C VAL A 291 1.93 -25.39 -5.19
N CYS A 292 1.18 -26.03 -6.08
CA CYS A 292 1.35 -25.90 -7.53
C CYS A 292 1.20 -24.46 -8.00
N ARG A 293 0.19 -23.72 -7.50
CA ARG A 293 -0.02 -22.30 -7.88
C ARG A 293 1.17 -21.42 -7.53
N VAL A 294 1.72 -21.58 -6.33
CA VAL A 294 2.88 -20.79 -5.87
C VAL A 294 4.16 -21.20 -6.59
N LEU A 295 4.44 -22.52 -6.73
CA LEU A 295 5.64 -23.01 -7.38
C LEU A 295 5.69 -22.62 -8.86
N ARG A 296 4.58 -22.73 -9.57
CA ARG A 296 4.50 -22.33 -10.98
C ARG A 296 5.01 -20.90 -11.17
N LEU A 297 4.60 -19.94 -10.35
CA LEU A 297 5.03 -18.56 -10.48
C LEU A 297 6.50 -18.37 -10.15
N LYS A 298 7.08 -19.18 -9.25
CA LYS A 298 8.54 -19.18 -9.01
C LYS A 298 9.31 -19.64 -10.25
N PHE A 299 8.83 -20.66 -10.95
CA PHE A 299 9.40 -21.11 -12.23
C PHE A 299 9.20 -20.05 -13.32
N GLU A 300 8.00 -19.50 -13.48
CA GLU A 300 7.73 -18.47 -14.49
C GLU A 300 8.57 -17.20 -14.28
N MET A 301 8.95 -16.87 -13.04
CA MET A 301 9.87 -15.76 -12.73
C MET A 301 11.36 -16.11 -12.93
N GLY A 302 11.70 -17.37 -13.18
CA GLY A 302 13.09 -17.83 -13.27
C GLY A 302 13.84 -17.76 -11.96
N LEU A 303 13.15 -17.96 -10.82
CA LEU A 303 13.75 -17.83 -9.50
C LEU A 303 14.78 -18.95 -9.22
N PHE A 304 14.59 -20.12 -9.79
CA PHE A 304 15.51 -21.26 -9.64
C PHE A 304 16.83 -21.05 -10.37
N GLU A 305 16.78 -20.36 -11.51
CA GLU A 305 17.95 -20.06 -12.34
C GLU A 305 18.66 -18.77 -11.89
N ASN A 306 17.90 -17.77 -11.40
CA ASN A 306 18.42 -16.45 -11.08
C ASN A 306 17.87 -15.95 -9.72
N PRO A 307 18.22 -16.56 -8.59
CA PRO A 307 17.71 -16.18 -7.28
C PRO A 307 18.36 -14.90 -6.70
N TYR A 308 19.47 -14.44 -7.29
CA TYR A 308 20.27 -13.34 -6.75
C TYR A 308 20.19 -12.07 -7.59
N VAL A 309 20.47 -10.94 -6.94
CA VAL A 309 20.60 -9.63 -7.58
C VAL A 309 21.97 -9.02 -7.30
N ASP A 310 22.42 -8.12 -8.16
CA ASP A 310 23.67 -7.38 -7.96
C ASP A 310 23.39 -6.15 -7.06
N PRO A 311 24.03 -6.05 -5.88
CA PRO A 311 23.86 -4.89 -4.98
C PRO A 311 24.29 -3.56 -5.61
N GLN A 312 25.24 -3.56 -6.55
CA GLN A 312 25.65 -2.35 -7.25
C GLN A 312 24.53 -1.81 -8.15
N ILE A 313 23.79 -2.70 -8.80
CA ILE A 313 22.62 -2.33 -9.60
C ILE A 313 21.53 -1.69 -8.73
N ALA A 314 21.36 -2.14 -7.47
CA ALA A 314 20.41 -1.52 -6.56
C ALA A 314 20.77 -0.06 -6.26
N ILE A 315 22.06 0.23 -6.02
CA ILE A 315 22.53 1.61 -5.80
C ILE A 315 22.21 2.51 -7.00
N GLU A 316 22.45 2.03 -8.21
CA GLU A 316 22.29 2.81 -9.44
C GLU A 316 20.84 3.05 -9.84
N ARG A 317 19.98 2.07 -9.58
CA ARG A 317 18.59 2.07 -10.08
C ARG A 317 17.58 2.65 -9.11
N VAL A 318 17.79 2.43 -7.80
CA VAL A 318 16.82 2.89 -6.80
C VAL A 318 16.91 4.41 -6.68
N ARG A 319 15.76 5.07 -6.77
CA ARG A 319 15.59 6.52 -6.63
C ARG A 319 16.56 7.36 -7.48
N ASN A 320 16.78 6.93 -8.71
CA ASN A 320 17.60 7.70 -9.65
C ASN A 320 16.88 9.00 -10.11
N ALA A 321 17.58 9.86 -10.85
CA ALA A 321 17.07 11.15 -11.29
C ALA A 321 15.75 11.06 -12.09
N ASN A 322 15.57 10.01 -12.91
CA ASN A 322 14.35 9.81 -13.68
C ASN A 322 13.18 9.43 -12.77
N HIS A 323 13.40 8.60 -11.76
CA HIS A 323 12.39 8.22 -10.79
C HIS A 323 11.91 9.44 -9.98
N ILE A 324 12.84 10.29 -9.54
CA ILE A 324 12.53 11.55 -8.84
C ILE A 324 11.72 12.50 -9.76
N ALA A 325 12.10 12.60 -11.03
CA ALA A 325 11.37 13.42 -12.00
C ALA A 325 9.94 12.89 -12.23
N ASN A 326 9.75 11.56 -12.29
CA ASN A 326 8.43 10.95 -12.40
C ASN A 326 7.57 11.23 -11.15
N ALA A 327 8.13 11.09 -9.94
CA ALA A 327 7.42 11.40 -8.70
C ALA A 327 6.98 12.86 -8.65
N ARG A 328 7.85 13.78 -9.05
CA ARG A 328 7.53 15.20 -9.15
C ARG A 328 6.41 15.47 -10.16
N ARG A 329 6.48 14.87 -11.34
CA ARG A 329 5.45 15.04 -12.38
C ARG A 329 4.09 14.52 -11.90
N MET A 330 4.06 13.35 -11.26
CA MET A 330 2.86 12.80 -10.66
C MET A 330 2.29 13.73 -9.58
N ALA A 331 3.13 14.23 -8.66
CA ALA A 331 2.71 15.15 -7.61
C ALA A 331 2.15 16.47 -8.17
N GLN A 332 2.76 17.01 -9.23
CA GLN A 332 2.24 18.21 -9.89
C GLN A 332 0.88 17.97 -10.55
N ALA A 333 0.69 16.81 -11.18
CA ALA A 333 -0.55 16.44 -11.84
C ALA A 333 -1.69 16.15 -10.83
N SER A 334 -1.36 15.74 -9.59
CA SER A 334 -2.36 15.45 -8.55
C SER A 334 -3.00 16.69 -7.92
N VAL A 335 -2.41 17.86 -8.13
CA VAL A 335 -2.93 19.12 -7.56
C VAL A 335 -4.18 19.57 -8.35
N THR A 336 -5.32 19.61 -7.67
CA THR A 336 -6.62 19.94 -8.28
C THR A 336 -7.08 21.33 -7.87
N LEU A 337 -7.37 22.20 -8.86
CA LEU A 337 -7.93 23.52 -8.62
C LEU A 337 -9.46 23.41 -8.44
N LEU A 338 -9.93 23.46 -7.20
CA LEU A 338 -11.36 23.35 -6.90
C LEU A 338 -12.12 24.67 -7.05
N LYS A 339 -11.44 25.81 -6.90
CA LYS A 339 -12.07 27.13 -6.92
C LYS A 339 -11.04 28.22 -7.16
N ASN A 340 -11.35 29.15 -8.07
CA ASN A 340 -10.53 30.34 -8.34
C ASN A 340 -11.44 31.55 -8.59
N ARG A 341 -12.05 32.08 -7.51
CA ARG A 341 -12.91 33.28 -7.63
C ARG A 341 -12.03 34.50 -7.83
N HIS A 342 -12.49 35.39 -8.69
CA HIS A 342 -11.86 36.69 -9.04
C HIS A 342 -10.40 36.49 -9.56
N ASP A 343 -10.10 35.33 -10.14
CA ASP A 343 -8.77 34.99 -10.71
C ASP A 343 -7.62 35.29 -9.77
N ILE A 344 -7.79 34.99 -8.47
CA ILE A 344 -6.74 35.19 -7.46
C ILE A 344 -5.51 34.35 -7.72
N LEU A 345 -5.65 33.20 -8.38
CA LEU A 345 -4.56 32.32 -8.79
C LEU A 345 -4.29 32.46 -10.30
N PRO A 346 -3.01 32.46 -10.73
CA PRO A 346 -1.80 32.34 -9.90
C PRO A 346 -1.51 33.61 -9.09
N LEU A 347 -1.01 33.43 -7.87
CA LEU A 347 -0.62 34.55 -7.01
C LEU A 347 0.49 35.39 -7.66
N SER A 348 0.39 36.70 -7.52
CA SER A 348 1.42 37.62 -8.00
C SER A 348 2.75 37.40 -7.25
N LYS A 349 3.87 37.39 -7.97
CA LYS A 349 5.22 37.37 -7.37
C LYS A 349 5.58 38.70 -6.66
N ASN A 350 4.80 39.74 -6.85
CA ASN A 350 5.02 41.05 -6.23
C ASN A 350 4.33 41.22 -4.87
N ILE A 351 3.69 40.17 -4.34
CA ILE A 351 3.12 40.16 -2.99
C ILE A 351 4.20 40.51 -1.98
N ARG A 352 3.93 41.46 -1.10
CA ARG A 352 4.89 41.94 -0.10
C ARG A 352 4.97 41.02 1.11
N LYS A 353 3.81 40.50 1.56
CA LYS A 353 3.73 39.64 2.73
C LYS A 353 2.69 38.54 2.56
N VAL A 354 3.10 37.33 2.85
CA VAL A 354 2.26 36.12 2.83
C VAL A 354 2.27 35.48 4.22
N ALA A 355 1.11 35.22 4.78
CA ALA A 355 0.98 34.36 5.95
C ALA A 355 0.72 32.92 5.47
N VAL A 356 1.59 31.99 5.87
CA VAL A 356 1.39 30.55 5.68
C VAL A 356 0.99 29.96 7.02
N ILE A 357 -0.21 29.40 7.08
CA ILE A 357 -0.78 28.89 8.34
C ILE A 357 -1.26 27.45 8.15
N GLY A 358 -1.29 26.69 9.25
CA GLY A 358 -1.85 25.35 9.25
C GLY A 358 -0.86 24.24 9.61
N PRO A 359 -1.36 23.11 10.12
CA PRO A 359 -0.55 22.01 10.63
C PRO A 359 0.26 21.27 9.55
N ASN A 360 -0.20 21.31 8.30
CA ASN A 360 0.44 20.59 7.18
C ASN A 360 1.37 21.49 6.34
N ALA A 361 1.55 22.78 6.72
CA ALA A 361 2.37 23.68 5.94
C ALA A 361 3.86 23.31 5.97
N ASP A 362 4.34 22.85 7.13
CA ASP A 362 5.75 22.52 7.36
C ASP A 362 5.86 21.20 8.15
N ASN A 363 5.41 20.13 7.55
CA ASN A 363 5.51 18.79 8.13
C ASN A 363 5.87 17.77 7.07
N CYS A 364 7.13 17.30 7.11
CA CYS A 364 7.67 16.36 6.12
C CYS A 364 6.88 15.05 6.07
N TYR A 365 6.53 14.49 7.23
CA TYR A 365 5.84 13.19 7.26
C TYR A 365 4.40 13.27 6.75
N ASN A 366 3.69 14.35 7.06
CA ASN A 366 2.33 14.54 6.55
C ASN A 366 2.28 14.68 5.01
N MET A 367 3.41 15.04 4.38
CA MET A 367 3.54 15.09 2.92
C MET A 367 3.66 13.70 2.27
N LEU A 368 4.04 12.68 3.04
CA LEU A 368 4.38 11.35 2.50
C LEU A 368 3.20 10.37 2.50
N GLY A 369 2.28 10.49 3.46
CA GLY A 369 1.22 9.51 3.68
C GLY A 369 1.69 8.24 4.39
N ASP A 370 0.79 7.26 4.53
CA ASP A 370 1.13 5.93 5.07
C ASP A 370 1.86 5.07 4.01
N TYR A 371 2.31 3.88 4.39
CA TYR A 371 3.11 2.98 3.55
C TYR A 371 4.37 3.62 2.95
N THR A 372 4.99 4.53 3.69
CA THR A 372 6.21 5.21 3.29
C THR A 372 7.34 4.91 4.27
N ALA A 373 8.49 4.49 3.76
CA ALA A 373 9.70 4.34 4.57
C ALA A 373 10.23 5.73 4.99
N PRO A 374 10.99 5.80 6.12
CA PRO A 374 11.64 7.04 6.54
C PRO A 374 12.47 7.66 5.41
N GLN A 375 12.29 8.96 5.20
CA GLN A 375 13.02 9.75 4.21
C GLN A 375 13.93 10.74 4.92
N LYS A 376 15.02 11.13 4.26
CA LYS A 376 15.83 12.27 4.72
C LYS A 376 15.04 13.56 4.49
N ASP A 377 15.06 14.46 5.46
CA ASP A 377 14.33 15.74 5.37
C ASP A 377 14.69 16.53 4.10
N GLU A 378 15.95 16.48 3.66
CA GLU A 378 16.44 17.11 2.43
C GLU A 378 15.76 16.64 1.14
N ASN A 379 15.18 15.43 1.18
CA ASN A 379 14.46 14.82 0.04
C ASN A 379 13.01 15.32 -0.08
N ILE A 380 12.49 15.96 0.97
CA ILE A 380 11.09 16.37 1.06
C ILE A 380 11.03 17.89 1.01
N LYS A 381 10.18 18.42 0.15
CA LYS A 381 9.90 19.86 0.09
C LYS A 381 8.51 20.09 0.62
N THR A 382 8.43 20.75 1.77
CA THR A 382 7.13 21.11 2.36
C THR A 382 6.45 22.22 1.54
N VAL A 383 5.17 22.46 1.81
CA VAL A 383 4.45 23.58 1.18
C VAL A 383 5.13 24.90 1.52
N LEU A 384 5.56 25.06 2.77
CA LEU A 384 6.28 26.23 3.23
C LEU A 384 7.60 26.43 2.46
N ASP A 385 8.41 25.37 2.31
CA ASP A 385 9.65 25.42 1.50
C ASP A 385 9.38 25.87 0.07
N GLY A 386 8.32 25.30 -0.53
CA GLY A 386 7.91 25.65 -1.89
C GLY A 386 7.57 27.14 -2.03
N ILE A 387 6.85 27.71 -1.07
CA ILE A 387 6.47 29.13 -1.05
C ILE A 387 7.70 30.02 -0.82
N ILE A 388 8.54 29.70 0.17
CA ILE A 388 9.77 30.44 0.47
C ILE A 388 10.70 30.47 -0.76
N SER A 389 10.80 29.34 -1.49
CA SER A 389 11.64 29.28 -2.69
C SER A 389 11.17 30.22 -3.82
N LYS A 390 9.91 30.66 -3.80
CA LYS A 390 9.34 31.57 -4.80
C LYS A 390 9.31 33.05 -4.39
N LEU A 391 9.18 33.31 -3.07
CA LEU A 391 8.94 34.65 -2.55
C LEU A 391 10.08 35.21 -1.72
N SER A 392 10.99 34.44 -1.21
CA SER A 392 11.98 34.71 -0.16
C SER A 392 11.41 34.65 1.27
N LEU A 393 12.27 34.25 2.21
CA LEU A 393 11.90 34.08 3.62
C LEU A 393 11.39 35.40 4.26
N SER A 394 11.95 36.56 3.87
CA SER A 394 11.56 37.86 4.44
C SER A 394 10.11 38.26 4.15
N ARG A 395 9.48 37.65 3.16
CA ARG A 395 8.07 37.89 2.78
C ARG A 395 7.09 36.89 3.37
N VAL A 396 7.58 35.84 4.01
CA VAL A 396 6.75 34.73 4.49
C VAL A 396 6.74 34.71 6.00
N GLU A 397 5.57 34.77 6.60
CA GLU A 397 5.35 34.55 8.03
C GLU A 397 4.63 33.23 8.20
N TYR A 398 5.26 32.27 8.89
CA TYR A 398 4.68 30.97 9.16
C TYR A 398 4.17 30.86 10.58
N VAL A 399 2.95 30.36 10.74
CA VAL A 399 2.37 30.02 12.05
C VAL A 399 1.59 28.70 11.91
N ARG A 400 1.95 27.69 12.68
CA ARG A 400 1.24 26.39 12.64
C ARG A 400 -0.25 26.52 12.95
N GLY A 401 -0.62 27.40 13.88
CA GLY A 401 -1.98 27.70 14.29
C GLY A 401 -2.60 26.62 15.18
N CYS A 402 -2.62 25.36 14.72
CA CYS A 402 -3.16 24.23 15.48
C CYS A 402 -2.42 22.94 15.12
N ALA A 403 -2.62 21.90 15.93
CA ALA A 403 -2.29 20.53 15.55
C ALA A 403 -3.45 19.88 14.78
N ILE A 404 -3.25 18.69 14.20
CA ILE A 404 -4.30 17.97 13.48
C ILE A 404 -5.36 17.44 14.45
N ARG A 405 -4.96 16.93 15.61
CA ARG A 405 -5.88 16.34 16.61
C ARG A 405 -5.77 16.92 18.02
N ASP A 406 -4.58 17.39 18.42
CA ASP A 406 -4.40 17.98 19.74
C ASP A 406 -5.05 19.36 19.82
N THR A 407 -6.03 19.52 20.68
CA THR A 407 -6.75 20.79 20.92
C THR A 407 -6.15 21.62 22.04
N THR A 408 -5.17 21.09 22.78
CA THR A 408 -4.60 21.75 23.97
C THR A 408 -3.51 22.75 23.62
N ASN A 409 -2.72 22.50 22.58
CA ASN A 409 -1.65 23.36 22.10
C ASN A 409 -2.05 24.05 20.80
N ASN A 410 -2.75 25.17 20.89
CA ASN A 410 -3.12 25.93 19.71
C ASN A 410 -2.49 27.32 19.72
N GLU A 411 -2.18 27.81 18.53
CA GLU A 411 -1.67 29.14 18.25
C GLU A 411 -2.62 29.91 17.32
N ILE A 412 -3.92 29.63 17.41
CA ILE A 412 -4.93 30.24 16.52
C ILE A 412 -4.88 31.76 16.59
N ALA A 413 -4.76 32.34 17.78
CA ALA A 413 -4.63 33.77 17.92
C ALA A 413 -3.42 34.36 17.16
N LYS A 414 -2.27 33.71 17.25
CA LYS A 414 -1.06 34.11 16.49
C LYS A 414 -1.27 33.97 14.97
N ALA A 415 -1.95 32.91 14.54
CA ALA A 415 -2.26 32.71 13.12
C ALA A 415 -3.20 33.80 12.59
N VAL A 416 -4.20 34.23 13.38
CA VAL A 416 -5.09 35.34 13.06
C VAL A 416 -4.31 36.67 12.97
N GLU A 417 -3.41 36.92 13.93
CA GLU A 417 -2.54 38.10 13.87
C GLU A 417 -1.65 38.12 12.64
N ALA A 418 -1.03 36.99 12.27
CA ALA A 418 -0.22 36.88 11.06
C ALA A 418 -1.06 37.11 9.80
N ALA A 419 -2.26 36.54 9.75
CA ALA A 419 -3.21 36.74 8.66
C ALA A 419 -3.60 38.22 8.48
N ASN A 420 -3.85 38.94 9.57
CA ASN A 420 -4.21 40.37 9.55
C ASN A 420 -3.08 41.27 9.04
N ARG A 421 -1.83 40.83 9.14
CA ARG A 421 -0.65 41.57 8.65
C ARG A 421 -0.25 41.22 7.22
N ALA A 422 -0.88 40.24 6.61
CA ALA A 422 -0.51 39.72 5.30
C ALA A 422 -1.38 40.26 4.17
N ASP A 423 -0.80 40.38 2.97
CA ASP A 423 -1.55 40.67 1.75
C ASP A 423 -2.33 39.45 1.27
N VAL A 424 -1.80 38.23 1.54
CA VAL A 424 -2.39 36.95 1.19
C VAL A 424 -2.17 35.93 2.29
N VAL A 425 -3.17 35.09 2.53
CA VAL A 425 -3.10 33.97 3.48
C VAL A 425 -3.15 32.66 2.71
N ILE A 426 -2.22 31.75 3.00
CA ILE A 426 -2.21 30.38 2.50
C ILE A 426 -2.45 29.46 3.69
N ALA A 427 -3.66 28.89 3.79
CA ALA A 427 -4.03 27.96 4.85
C ALA A 427 -3.81 26.52 4.35
N VAL A 428 -2.88 25.80 4.97
CA VAL A 428 -2.53 24.41 4.63
C VAL A 428 -3.15 23.49 5.67
N VAL A 429 -4.33 23.01 5.39
CA VAL A 429 -5.19 22.25 6.31
C VAL A 429 -5.47 20.86 5.76
N GLY A 430 -5.85 19.94 6.63
CA GLY A 430 -6.20 18.56 6.29
C GLY A 430 -5.82 17.60 7.40
N GLY A 431 -6.22 16.33 7.25
CA GLY A 431 -5.77 15.23 8.09
C GLY A 431 -4.37 14.75 7.72
N SER A 432 -3.93 13.68 8.38
CA SER A 432 -2.73 12.92 8.02
C SER A 432 -2.88 11.48 8.45
N SER A 433 -2.42 10.57 7.62
CA SER A 433 -2.24 9.14 7.90
C SER A 433 -0.77 8.78 8.14
N ALA A 434 0.13 9.75 7.93
CA ALA A 434 1.56 9.53 8.10
C ALA A 434 1.92 9.09 9.52
N ARG A 435 2.85 8.16 9.62
CA ARG A 435 3.41 7.65 10.87
C ARG A 435 4.87 8.05 10.97
N ASP A 436 5.25 8.67 12.07
CA ASP A 436 6.65 8.97 12.34
C ASP A 436 7.05 8.57 13.77
N PHE A 437 8.36 8.60 14.04
CA PHE A 437 8.91 8.23 15.34
C PHE A 437 8.84 9.35 16.39
N LYS A 438 8.51 10.57 15.98
CA LYS A 438 8.58 11.79 16.80
C LYS A 438 7.23 12.25 17.29
N THR A 439 6.17 12.01 16.48
CA THR A 439 4.83 12.49 16.77
C THR A 439 3.96 11.41 17.37
N THR A 440 3.08 11.82 18.28
CA THR A 440 2.05 10.94 18.83
C THR A 440 0.86 10.88 17.90
N TYR A 441 0.06 9.82 17.98
CA TYR A 441 -1.21 9.70 17.23
C TYR A 441 -2.14 10.90 17.42
N LYS A 442 -2.07 11.59 18.57
CA LYS A 442 -2.83 12.80 18.83
C LYS A 442 -2.41 13.97 17.93
N GLU A 443 -1.13 14.07 17.63
CA GLU A 443 -0.58 15.18 16.84
C GLU A 443 -0.74 14.97 15.35
N THR A 444 -0.50 13.77 14.87
CA THR A 444 -0.50 13.48 13.43
C THR A 444 -1.91 13.26 12.88
N GLY A 445 -2.86 12.84 13.72
CA GLY A 445 -4.12 12.33 13.20
C GLY A 445 -3.95 11.11 12.32
N ALA A 446 -2.74 10.50 12.35
CA ALA A 446 -2.50 9.26 11.68
C ALA A 446 -3.67 8.33 11.98
N ALA A 447 -4.32 7.88 10.93
CA ALA A 447 -5.26 6.81 11.06
C ALA A 447 -4.52 5.72 11.83
N ILE A 448 -5.05 5.40 12.96
CA ILE A 448 -4.65 4.25 13.69
C ILE A 448 -5.04 3.08 12.78
N ALA A 449 -4.17 2.69 11.87
CA ALA A 449 -4.12 1.31 11.48
C ALA A 449 -3.60 0.62 12.73
N ASP A 450 -4.50 0.54 13.63
CA ASP A 450 -4.23 0.30 15.00
C ASP A 450 -4.02 -1.19 15.17
N LYS A 451 -3.02 -1.50 15.97
CA LYS A 451 -2.91 -2.85 16.52
C LYS A 451 -4.19 -3.31 17.20
N SER A 452 -5.03 -2.41 17.75
CA SER A 452 -6.34 -2.72 18.29
C SER A 452 -7.37 -3.09 17.21
N GLN A 453 -7.07 -2.87 15.93
CA GLN A 453 -7.92 -3.26 14.80
C GLN A 453 -7.35 -4.43 14.01
N ILE A 454 -6.16 -4.88 14.37
CA ILE A 454 -5.52 -6.10 13.87
C ILE A 454 -5.49 -7.17 14.99
N SER A 455 -5.91 -6.84 16.20
CA SER A 455 -6.03 -7.77 17.33
C SER A 455 -7.49 -8.01 17.67
#